data_9fe1dcaec86ccfb0f9eb349b08e8cf65
#
_entry.id   9fe1dcaec86ccfb0f9eb349b08e8cf65
#
_cell.length_a   1.000
_cell.length_b   1.000
_cell.length_c   1.000
_cell.angle_alpha   90.00
_cell.angle_beta   90.00
_cell.angle_gamma   90.00
#
_symmetry.space_group_name_H-M   'P 1'
#
loop_
_entity.id
_entity.type
_entity.pdbx_description
1 polymer ?
#
loop_
_entity_poly.entity_id
_entity_poly.type
_entity_poly.pdbx_seq_one_letter_code
_entity_poly.pdbx_strand_id
1 'polypeptide(L)'
;MQTLLPDCSVRKLQPVNADIEKIYAMASQNTLYYQYHPPFVTWQSILNDMSALPPGKTMADKFYIGFFDGAALAAVVDMILAYPDETTGYIGFFMVDKSRQGQGIGSRIVADIENTM
;
A
#
# COMPACT_ATOMS: atom_id res chain seq x y z
N MET A 1 -7.48 7.01 9.91
CA MET A 1 -7.24 5.57 10.21
C MET A 1 -6.29 5.45 11.37
N GLN A 2 -6.64 4.66 12.36
CA GLN A 2 -5.74 4.32 13.45
C GLN A 2 -5.17 2.93 13.20
N THR A 3 -3.89 2.76 13.44
CA THR A 3 -3.27 1.45 13.30
C THR A 3 -3.34 0.68 14.61
N LEU A 4 -3.51 -0.65 14.49
CA LEU A 4 -3.46 -1.56 15.63
C LEU A 4 -2.04 -2.05 15.90
N LEU A 5 -1.08 -1.70 15.05
CA LEU A 5 0.31 -2.11 15.20
C LEU A 5 1.02 -1.15 16.15
N PRO A 6 1.56 -1.64 17.29
CA PRO A 6 2.34 -0.79 18.18
C PRO A 6 3.55 -0.22 17.45
N ASP A 7 3.93 1.00 17.76
CA ASP A 7 5.10 1.67 17.22
C ASP A 7 5.06 1.93 15.72
N CYS A 8 3.94 1.62 15.04
CA CYS A 8 3.76 1.94 13.62
C CYS A 8 2.99 3.24 13.45
N SER A 9 3.41 4.04 12.50
CA SER A 9 2.68 5.23 12.06
C SER A 9 2.11 5.01 10.67
N VAL A 10 1.04 5.73 10.35
CA VAL A 10 0.35 5.62 9.07
C VAL A 10 0.41 6.97 8.38
N ARG A 11 0.82 6.98 7.11
CA ARG A 11 0.95 8.21 6.34
C ARG A 11 0.56 7.98 4.89
N LYS A 12 -0.15 8.93 4.29
CA LYS A 12 -0.40 8.91 2.87
C LYS A 12 0.89 9.17 2.12
N LEU A 13 1.23 8.27 1.19
CA LEU A 13 2.42 8.39 0.36
C LEU A 13 2.16 9.31 -0.83
N GLN A 14 3.17 10.05 -1.24
CA GLN A 14 3.08 11.04 -2.31
C GLN A 14 3.99 10.64 -3.47
N PRO A 15 3.69 11.11 -4.70
CA PRO A 15 4.53 10.82 -5.87
C PRO A 15 5.79 11.70 -5.88
N VAL A 16 6.58 11.62 -4.81
CA VAL A 16 7.85 12.33 -4.65
C VAL A 16 8.98 11.34 -4.48
N ASN A 17 10.19 11.75 -4.83
CA ASN A 17 11.34 10.84 -4.86
C ASN A 17 11.56 10.11 -3.54
N ALA A 18 11.43 10.80 -2.42
CA ALA A 18 11.66 10.19 -1.10
C ALA A 18 10.69 9.03 -0.82
N ASP A 19 9.42 9.20 -1.16
CA ASP A 19 8.42 8.14 -0.94
C ASP A 19 8.57 7.01 -1.95
N ILE A 20 8.80 7.33 -3.21
CA ILE A 20 8.97 6.33 -4.28
C ILE A 20 10.19 5.46 -3.99
N GLU A 21 11.27 6.06 -3.52
CA GLU A 21 12.49 5.33 -3.15
C GLU A 21 12.21 4.30 -2.05
N LYS A 22 11.43 4.67 -1.04
CA LYS A 22 11.07 3.76 0.05
C LYS A 22 10.21 2.60 -0.45
N ILE A 23 9.24 2.89 -1.32
CA ILE A 23 8.39 1.86 -1.92
C ILE A 23 9.23 0.91 -2.77
N TYR A 24 10.10 1.45 -3.61
CA TYR A 24 10.97 0.66 -4.47
C TYR A 24 11.90 -0.23 -3.66
N ALA A 25 12.52 0.32 -2.62
CA ALA A 25 13.43 -0.44 -1.77
C ALA A 25 12.70 -1.62 -1.10
N MET A 26 11.47 -1.41 -0.64
CA MET A 26 10.68 -2.48 -0.04
C MET A 26 10.20 -3.49 -1.09
N ALA A 27 9.62 -3.00 -2.18
CA ALA A 27 9.01 -3.86 -3.20
C ALA A 27 10.05 -4.70 -3.92
N SER A 28 11.23 -4.16 -4.21
CA SER A 28 12.28 -4.87 -4.93
C SER A 28 12.83 -6.08 -4.17
N GLN A 29 12.62 -6.16 -2.85
CA GLN A 29 12.99 -7.32 -2.05
C GLN A 29 11.99 -8.46 -2.16
N ASN A 30 10.79 -8.20 -2.65
CA ASN A 30 9.72 -9.20 -2.77
C ASN A 30 9.81 -9.90 -4.13
N THR A 31 10.93 -10.57 -4.38
CA THR A 31 11.21 -11.21 -5.67
C THR A 31 10.20 -12.31 -6.01
N LEU A 32 9.74 -13.05 -5.00
CA LEU A 32 8.76 -14.11 -5.21
C LEU A 32 7.42 -13.54 -5.71
N TYR A 33 6.99 -12.38 -5.17
CA TYR A 33 5.79 -11.71 -5.64
C TYR A 33 5.88 -11.42 -7.14
N TYR A 34 7.00 -10.84 -7.59
CA TYR A 34 7.16 -10.47 -9.00
C TYR A 34 7.44 -11.65 -9.93
N GLN A 35 7.83 -12.79 -9.37
CA GLN A 35 7.92 -14.03 -10.13
C GLN A 35 6.53 -14.48 -10.61
N TYR A 36 5.50 -14.28 -9.78
CA TYR A 36 4.12 -14.64 -10.11
C TYR A 36 3.31 -13.49 -10.70
N HIS A 37 3.77 -12.25 -10.53
CA HIS A 37 3.09 -11.03 -10.98
C HIS A 37 4.06 -10.14 -11.76
N PRO A 38 4.58 -10.61 -12.94
CA PRO A 38 5.46 -9.77 -13.73
C PRO A 38 4.71 -8.59 -14.32
N PRO A 39 5.40 -7.53 -14.75
CA PRO A 39 6.86 -7.35 -14.72
C PRO A 39 7.38 -6.93 -13.34
N PHE A 40 8.71 -7.01 -13.16
CA PHE A 40 9.35 -6.58 -11.92
C PHE A 40 9.10 -5.08 -11.69
N VAL A 41 9.07 -4.68 -10.41
CA VAL A 41 8.81 -3.29 -10.02
C VAL A 41 9.85 -2.35 -10.63
N THR A 42 9.37 -1.19 -11.09
CA THR A 42 10.22 -0.09 -11.55
C THR A 42 9.75 1.20 -10.90
N TRP A 43 10.59 2.23 -10.94
CA TRP A 43 10.23 3.56 -10.48
C TRP A 43 8.96 4.06 -11.18
N GLN A 44 8.89 3.86 -12.49
CA GLN A 44 7.74 4.29 -13.29
C GLN A 44 6.47 3.51 -12.94
N SER A 45 6.60 2.21 -12.65
CA SER A 45 5.42 1.42 -12.28
C SER A 45 4.81 1.90 -10.96
N ILE A 46 5.65 2.34 -10.02
CA ILE A 46 5.16 2.92 -8.76
C ILE A 46 4.41 4.22 -9.02
N LEU A 47 4.97 5.10 -9.85
CA LEU A 47 4.29 6.34 -10.24
C LEU A 47 2.96 6.07 -10.91
N ASN A 48 2.91 5.10 -11.82
CA ASN A 48 1.68 4.71 -12.51
C ASN A 48 0.63 4.22 -11.51
N ASP A 49 1.03 3.41 -10.54
CA ASP A 49 0.10 2.89 -9.53
C ASP A 49 -0.46 4.00 -8.65
N MET A 50 0.37 4.98 -8.32
CA MET A 50 -0.07 6.11 -7.48
C MET A 50 -1.11 7.00 -8.16
N SER A 51 -1.17 6.99 -9.50
CA SER A 51 -2.12 7.80 -10.25
C SER A 51 -3.23 6.99 -10.91
N ALA A 52 -3.19 5.66 -10.81
CA ALA A 52 -4.18 4.79 -11.43
C ALA A 52 -5.52 4.90 -10.70
N LEU A 53 -6.59 5.09 -11.48
CA LEU A 53 -7.96 5.24 -10.96
C LEU A 53 -8.93 4.42 -11.79
N PRO A 54 -9.89 3.73 -11.17
CA PRO A 54 -10.99 3.13 -11.91
C PRO A 54 -11.92 4.20 -12.46
N PRO A 55 -12.76 3.87 -13.47
CA PRO A 55 -13.69 4.84 -14.03
C PRO A 55 -14.61 5.46 -12.98
N GLY A 56 -14.81 6.76 -13.08
CA GLY A 56 -15.71 7.50 -12.18
C GLY A 56 -15.11 7.90 -10.86
N LYS A 57 -13.85 7.58 -10.59
CA LYS A 57 -13.18 7.93 -9.33
C LYS A 57 -12.16 9.05 -9.58
N THR A 58 -11.83 9.77 -8.51
CA THR A 58 -10.86 10.86 -8.54
C THR A 58 -9.75 10.60 -7.54
N MET A 59 -8.69 11.41 -7.58
CA MET A 59 -7.59 11.30 -6.63
C MET A 59 -8.04 11.53 -5.19
N ALA A 60 -9.14 12.21 -4.97
CA ALA A 60 -9.70 12.41 -3.63
C ALA A 60 -10.21 11.08 -3.03
N ASP A 61 -10.55 10.11 -3.87
CA ASP A 61 -11.04 8.80 -3.45
C ASP A 61 -9.91 7.78 -3.26
N LYS A 62 -8.70 8.12 -3.66
CA LYS A 62 -7.56 7.21 -3.67
C LYS A 62 -6.65 7.45 -2.48
N PHE A 63 -6.28 6.36 -1.80
CA PHE A 63 -5.40 6.40 -0.65
C PHE A 63 -4.26 5.40 -0.84
N TYR A 64 -3.08 5.91 -1.18
CA TYR A 64 -1.87 5.12 -1.25
C TYR A 64 -1.14 5.32 0.06
N ILE A 65 -1.23 4.35 0.96
CA ILE A 65 -0.89 4.51 2.37
C ILE A 65 0.33 3.67 2.71
N GLY A 66 1.27 4.28 3.45
CA GLY A 66 2.41 3.59 4.01
C GLY A 66 2.25 3.38 5.51
N PHE A 67 2.63 2.18 5.97
CA PHE A 67 2.71 1.84 7.38
C PHE A 67 4.20 1.79 7.75
N PHE A 68 4.60 2.64 8.70
CA PHE A 68 6.01 2.83 9.04
C PHE A 68 6.29 2.34 10.46
N ASP A 69 7.38 1.60 10.59
CA ASP A 69 7.97 1.26 11.89
C ASP A 69 9.21 2.15 12.05
N GLY A 70 9.07 3.24 12.82
CA GLY A 70 10.07 4.29 12.84
C GLY A 70 10.23 4.93 11.47
N ALA A 71 11.43 4.90 10.91
CA ALA A 71 11.70 5.42 9.57
C ALA A 71 11.53 4.37 8.47
N ALA A 72 11.34 3.10 8.83
CA ALA A 72 11.29 2.00 7.88
C ALA A 72 9.85 1.75 7.40
N LEU A 73 9.68 1.63 6.08
CA LEU A 73 8.40 1.30 5.48
C LEU A 73 8.12 -0.20 5.69
N ALA A 74 7.09 -0.51 6.45
CA ALA A 74 6.73 -1.89 6.79
C ALA A 74 5.72 -2.48 5.82
N ALA A 75 4.82 -1.66 5.28
CA ALA A 75 3.78 -2.13 4.34
C ALA A 75 3.22 -0.96 3.55
N VAL A 76 2.63 -1.26 2.39
CA VAL A 76 1.89 -0.29 1.58
C VAL A 76 0.53 -0.86 1.22
N VAL A 77 -0.46 0.03 1.11
CA VAL A 77 -1.80 -0.30 0.65
C VAL A 77 -2.26 0.76 -0.33
N ASP A 78 -2.73 0.35 -1.50
CA ASP A 78 -3.39 1.20 -2.48
C ASP A 78 -4.88 0.91 -2.40
N MET A 79 -5.68 1.87 -1.94
CA MET A 79 -7.09 1.69 -1.65
C MET A 79 -7.93 2.77 -2.32
N ILE A 80 -9.06 2.36 -2.89
CA ILE A 80 -10.05 3.25 -3.47
C ILE A 80 -11.33 3.14 -2.63
N LEU A 81 -11.81 4.26 -2.10
CA LEU A 81 -13.04 4.28 -1.32
C LEU A 81 -14.27 4.35 -2.22
N ALA A 82 -15.36 3.75 -1.76
CA ALA A 82 -16.66 3.78 -2.45
C ALA A 82 -16.55 3.27 -3.89
N TYR A 83 -15.91 2.11 -4.07
CA TYR A 83 -15.80 1.48 -5.38
C TYR A 83 -15.87 -0.06 -5.21
N PRO A 84 -16.67 -0.76 -6.02
CA PRO A 84 -17.51 -0.26 -7.12
C PRO A 84 -18.80 0.40 -6.68
N ASP A 85 -19.14 0.39 -5.40
CA ASP A 85 -20.33 1.04 -4.86
C ASP A 85 -19.98 1.80 -3.58
N GLU A 86 -20.95 2.57 -3.05
CA GLU A 86 -20.73 3.48 -1.92
C GLU A 86 -20.38 2.78 -0.61
N THR A 87 -20.64 1.49 -0.50
CA THR A 87 -20.38 0.74 0.74
C THR A 87 -19.14 -0.13 0.67
N THR A 88 -18.42 -0.10 -0.45
CA THR A 88 -17.29 -1.00 -0.70
C THR A 88 -15.98 -0.20 -0.79
N GLY A 89 -14.94 -0.72 -0.16
CA GLY A 89 -13.57 -0.25 -0.36
C GLY A 89 -12.83 -1.25 -1.23
N TYR A 90 -12.10 -0.76 -2.23
CA TYR A 90 -11.33 -1.58 -3.15
C TYR A 90 -9.84 -1.48 -2.86
N ILE A 91 -9.19 -2.62 -2.62
CA ILE A 91 -7.74 -2.67 -2.43
C ILE A 91 -7.11 -3.12 -3.75
N GLY A 92 -6.43 -2.17 -4.40
CA GLY A 92 -5.77 -2.44 -5.68
C GLY A 92 -4.38 -3.03 -5.54
N PHE A 93 -3.70 -2.74 -4.43
CA PHE A 93 -2.36 -3.24 -4.19
C PHE A 93 -2.10 -3.29 -2.69
N PHE A 94 -1.47 -4.37 -2.24
CA PHE A 94 -1.11 -4.56 -0.83
C PHE A 94 0.21 -5.32 -0.78
N MET A 95 1.18 -4.81 -0.06
CA MET A 95 2.46 -5.48 0.10
C MET A 95 3.05 -5.21 1.48
N VAL A 96 3.56 -6.26 2.11
CA VAL A 96 4.28 -6.18 3.39
C VAL A 96 5.76 -6.37 3.10
N ASP A 97 6.61 -5.61 3.79
CA ASP A 97 8.07 -5.77 3.69
C ASP A 97 8.46 -7.23 3.95
N LYS A 98 9.37 -7.74 3.13
CA LYS A 98 9.77 -9.15 3.16
C LYS A 98 10.23 -9.60 4.55
N SER A 99 10.97 -8.75 5.25
CA SER A 99 11.51 -9.08 6.57
C SER A 99 10.43 -9.18 7.65
N ARG A 100 9.20 -8.73 7.36
CA ARG A 100 8.09 -8.71 8.31
C ARG A 100 6.97 -9.66 7.95
N GLN A 101 7.09 -10.36 6.82
CA GLN A 101 6.11 -11.36 6.40
C GLN A 101 6.13 -12.54 7.36
N GLY A 102 4.98 -13.16 7.56
CA GLY A 102 4.84 -14.29 8.47
C GLY A 102 4.66 -13.93 9.93
N GLN A 103 4.60 -12.63 10.27
CA GLN A 103 4.42 -12.16 11.64
C GLN A 103 2.98 -11.71 11.94
N GLY A 104 2.04 -12.01 11.03
CA GLY A 104 0.65 -11.61 11.20
C GLY A 104 0.37 -10.13 10.93
N ILE A 105 1.36 -9.38 10.48
CA ILE A 105 1.24 -7.93 10.24
C ILE A 105 0.24 -7.67 9.12
N GLY A 106 0.33 -8.43 8.02
CA GLY A 106 -0.57 -8.26 6.88
C GLY A 106 -2.02 -8.44 7.27
N SER A 107 -2.33 -9.51 8.01
CA SER A 107 -3.70 -9.78 8.48
C SER A 107 -4.21 -8.68 9.40
N ARG A 108 -3.36 -8.15 10.29
CA ARG A 108 -3.75 -7.07 11.19
C ARG A 108 -4.03 -5.79 10.44
N ILE A 109 -3.23 -5.46 9.42
CA ILE A 109 -3.45 -4.27 8.59
C ILE A 109 -4.76 -4.37 7.83
N VAL A 110 -5.04 -5.53 7.22
CA VAL A 110 -6.29 -5.74 6.49
C VAL A 110 -7.48 -5.60 7.43
N ALA A 111 -7.41 -6.20 8.63
CA ALA A 111 -8.49 -6.09 9.62
C ALA A 111 -8.70 -4.63 10.06
N ASP A 112 -7.61 -3.88 10.25
CA ASP A 112 -7.68 -2.48 10.64
C ASP A 112 -8.34 -1.64 9.55
N ILE A 113 -8.02 -1.90 8.29
CA ILE A 113 -8.64 -1.24 7.13
C ILE A 113 -10.14 -1.56 7.08
N GLU A 114 -10.52 -2.83 7.21
CA GLU A 114 -11.91 -3.27 7.17
C GLU A 114 -12.74 -2.62 8.28
N ASN A 115 -12.16 -2.48 9.46
CA ASN A 115 -12.84 -1.83 10.58
C ASN A 115 -12.98 -0.33 10.40
N THR A 116 -12.14 0.27 9.56
CA THR A 116 -12.16 1.72 9.30
C THR A 116 -13.12 2.06 8.17
N MET A 117 -13.25 1.18 7.21
CA MET A 117 -14.16 1.35 6.09
C MET A 117 -15.59 0.98 6.49
#